data_68fb0b34f61f137e6db587e7b54547eb
#
_entry.id   68fb0b34f61f137e6db587e7b54547eb
#
_cell.length_a   1.000
_cell.length_b   1.000
_cell.length_c   1.000
_cell.angle_alpha   90.00
_cell.angle_beta   90.00
_cell.angle_gamma   90.00
#
_symmetry.space_group_name_H-M   'P 1'
#
loop_
_entity.id
_entity.type
_entity.pdbx_description
1 polymer ?
#
loop_
_entity_poly.entity_id
_entity_poly.type
_entity_poly.pdbx_seq_one_letter_code
_entity_poly.pdbx_strand_id
1 'polypeptide(L)'
;MTVDREGLELLMKAALAAKPWRVDPLLTTKDWTPFTFERPPKIAIQWWDGVVQPHPPMTRALREVAEACKQAGMEVVDWDCEKLNHSKAWDILSALYWPDGGKEILALFEESGEPILPLTKHILHEQVSVKDRNFTEIMEVCCR
;
A
#
# COMPACT_ATOMS: atom_id res chain seq x y z
N MET A 1 -16.70 1.52 5.54
CA MET A 1 -16.03 0.30 6.04
C MET A 1 -17.07 -0.75 6.31
N THR A 2 -16.77 -2.01 6.07
CA THR A 2 -17.65 -3.15 6.33
C THR A 2 -16.92 -4.13 7.25
N VAL A 3 -17.65 -5.03 7.89
CA VAL A 3 -17.09 -6.04 8.81
C VAL A 3 -16.88 -7.40 8.14
N ASP A 4 -17.35 -7.56 6.89
CA ASP A 4 -17.27 -8.80 6.13
C ASP A 4 -16.93 -8.54 4.65
N ARG A 5 -16.57 -9.61 3.94
CA ARG A 5 -16.20 -9.55 2.52
C ARG A 5 -17.40 -9.26 1.63
N GLU A 6 -18.55 -9.82 1.95
CA GLU A 6 -19.78 -9.66 1.20
C GLU A 6 -20.23 -8.20 1.17
N GLY A 7 -20.07 -7.48 2.30
CA GLY A 7 -20.34 -6.04 2.39
C GLY A 7 -19.36 -5.21 1.54
N LEU A 8 -18.09 -5.59 1.42
CA LEU A 8 -17.13 -4.94 0.51
C LEU A 8 -17.56 -5.11 -0.95
N GLU A 9 -17.96 -6.31 -1.33
CA GLU A 9 -18.43 -6.60 -2.68
C GLU A 9 -19.70 -5.84 -3.02
N LEU A 10 -20.68 -5.80 -2.10
CA LEU A 10 -21.92 -5.05 -2.24
C LEU A 10 -21.66 -3.55 -2.41
N LEU A 11 -20.77 -2.98 -1.59
CA LEU A 11 -20.38 -1.58 -1.68
C LEU A 11 -19.78 -1.25 -3.05
N MET A 12 -18.86 -2.08 -3.53
CA MET A 12 -18.22 -1.87 -4.84
C MET A 12 -19.22 -2.00 -5.98
N LYS A 13 -20.13 -2.98 -5.94
CA LYS A 13 -21.21 -3.13 -6.91
C LYS A 13 -22.10 -1.89 -6.96
N ALA A 14 -22.54 -1.40 -5.79
CA ALA A 14 -23.38 -0.21 -5.69
C ALA A 14 -22.65 1.05 -6.21
N ALA A 15 -21.39 1.25 -5.83
CA ALA A 15 -20.59 2.38 -6.27
C ALA A 15 -20.38 2.39 -7.80
N LEU A 16 -20.04 1.25 -8.40
CA LEU A 16 -19.84 1.14 -9.85
C LEU A 16 -21.15 1.23 -10.64
N ALA A 17 -22.26 0.72 -10.09
CA ALA A 17 -23.59 0.84 -10.71
C ALA A 17 -24.05 2.31 -10.84
N ALA A 18 -23.59 3.20 -9.95
CA ALA A 18 -23.83 4.65 -10.05
C ALA A 18 -23.05 5.32 -11.18
N LYS A 19 -22.14 4.61 -11.85
CA LYS A 19 -21.30 5.11 -12.96
C LYS A 19 -20.59 6.42 -12.61
N PRO A 20 -19.76 6.45 -11.54
CA PRO A 20 -19.16 7.68 -11.01
C PRO A 20 -18.28 8.41 -12.04
N TRP A 21 -17.74 7.72 -13.02
CA TRP A 21 -17.00 8.33 -14.16
C TRP A 21 -17.83 9.28 -15.02
N ARG A 22 -19.15 9.31 -14.88
CA ARG A 22 -20.00 10.31 -15.55
C ARG A 22 -19.98 11.65 -14.85
N VAL A 23 -19.54 11.67 -13.60
CA VAL A 23 -19.41 12.88 -12.76
C VAL A 23 -17.94 13.30 -12.67
N ASP A 24 -17.06 12.34 -12.45
CA ASP A 24 -15.62 12.57 -12.37
C ASP A 24 -14.89 11.89 -13.55
N PRO A 25 -14.43 12.66 -14.54
CA PRO A 25 -13.74 12.13 -15.73
C PRO A 25 -12.36 11.53 -15.45
N LEU A 26 -11.78 11.74 -14.26
CA LEU A 26 -10.52 11.12 -13.84
C LEU A 26 -10.68 9.65 -13.48
N LEU A 27 -11.91 9.17 -13.27
CA LEU A 27 -12.18 7.80 -12.93
C LEU A 27 -12.21 6.91 -14.18
N THR A 28 -11.57 5.74 -14.07
CA THR A 28 -11.61 4.73 -15.13
C THR A 28 -13.02 4.16 -15.27
N THR A 29 -13.53 4.15 -16.50
CA THR A 29 -14.81 3.50 -16.84
C THR A 29 -14.68 1.99 -16.71
N LYS A 30 -15.32 1.40 -15.69
CA LYS A 30 -15.27 -0.03 -15.46
C LYS A 30 -16.52 -0.51 -14.71
N ASP A 31 -17.32 -1.32 -15.37
CA ASP A 31 -18.44 -2.01 -14.73
C ASP A 31 -17.93 -3.16 -13.83
N TRP A 32 -18.74 -3.53 -12.83
CA TRP A 32 -18.46 -4.71 -12.02
C TRP A 32 -18.49 -5.96 -12.89
N THR A 33 -17.39 -6.69 -12.90
CA THR A 33 -17.28 -7.97 -13.60
C THR A 33 -16.94 -9.05 -12.59
N PRO A 34 -17.80 -10.06 -12.38
CA PRO A 34 -17.46 -11.22 -11.55
C PRO A 34 -16.20 -11.90 -12.10
N PHE A 35 -15.30 -12.24 -11.21
CA PHE A 35 -14.08 -12.96 -11.54
C PHE A 35 -14.06 -14.32 -10.85
N THR A 36 -13.79 -15.36 -11.61
CA THR A 36 -13.56 -16.71 -11.12
C THR A 36 -12.26 -17.24 -11.70
N PHE A 37 -11.49 -17.93 -10.89
CA PHE A 37 -10.28 -18.59 -11.37
C PHE A 37 -10.66 -19.85 -12.17
N GLU A 38 -10.20 -19.96 -13.41
CA GLU A 38 -10.36 -21.20 -14.23
C GLU A 38 -9.52 -22.34 -13.69
N ARG A 39 -8.46 -22.03 -12.97
CA ARG A 39 -7.54 -22.98 -12.29
C ARG A 39 -7.09 -22.37 -10.97
N PRO A 40 -6.68 -23.20 -10.00
CA PRO A 40 -6.12 -22.69 -8.74
C PRO A 40 -4.96 -21.71 -9.02
N PRO A 41 -4.94 -20.53 -8.37
CA PRO A 41 -3.87 -19.57 -8.57
C PRO A 41 -2.54 -20.07 -8.04
N LYS A 42 -1.46 -19.56 -8.61
CA LYS A 42 -0.12 -19.69 -8.03
C LYS A 42 0.08 -18.59 -6.99
N ILE A 43 0.49 -18.96 -5.80
CA ILE A 43 0.70 -18.06 -4.65
C ILE A 43 2.20 -17.94 -4.36
N ALA A 44 2.72 -16.74 -4.33
CA ALA A 44 4.06 -16.46 -3.86
C ALA A 44 4.01 -15.88 -2.44
N ILE A 45 4.77 -16.48 -1.52
CA ILE A 45 4.82 -16.04 -0.12
C ILE A 45 6.08 -15.22 0.10
N GLN A 46 5.89 -13.98 0.50
CA GLN A 46 6.95 -13.12 1.00
C GLN A 46 7.01 -13.24 2.52
N TRP A 47 7.98 -13.99 3.03
CA TRP A 47 8.13 -14.24 4.46
C TRP A 47 8.55 -13.00 5.26
N TRP A 48 9.29 -12.10 4.63
CA TRP A 48 9.68 -10.79 5.14
C TRP A 48 10.06 -9.88 3.97
N ASP A 49 10.21 -8.60 4.20
CA ASP A 49 10.45 -7.59 3.15
C ASP A 49 11.94 -7.23 2.97
N GLY A 50 12.83 -7.84 3.75
CA GLY A 50 14.26 -7.50 3.77
C GLY A 50 14.61 -6.32 4.68
N VAL A 51 13.63 -5.67 5.31
CA VAL A 51 13.81 -4.47 6.15
C VAL A 51 13.36 -4.73 7.58
N VAL A 52 12.10 -5.17 7.77
CA VAL A 52 11.50 -5.39 9.09
C VAL A 52 11.09 -6.85 9.24
N GLN A 53 11.63 -7.50 10.26
CA GLN A 53 11.28 -8.88 10.58
C GLN A 53 9.84 -8.97 11.12
N PRO A 54 8.96 -9.79 10.54
CA PRO A 54 7.63 -10.00 11.08
C PRO A 54 7.67 -10.60 12.48
N HIS A 55 6.76 -10.19 13.34
CA HIS A 55 6.60 -10.80 14.66
C HIS A 55 6.24 -12.29 14.55
N PRO A 56 6.65 -13.15 15.51
CA PRO A 56 6.39 -14.59 15.49
C PRO A 56 4.93 -14.99 15.21
N PRO A 57 3.91 -14.32 15.79
CA PRO A 57 2.51 -14.60 15.46
C PRO A 57 2.17 -14.40 13.97
N MET A 58 2.74 -13.35 13.33
CA MET A 58 2.53 -13.08 11.90
C MET A 58 3.18 -14.16 11.04
N THR A 59 4.41 -14.56 11.37
CA THR A 59 5.10 -15.66 10.66
C THR A 59 4.33 -16.97 10.79
N ARG A 60 3.75 -17.25 11.97
CA ARG A 60 2.89 -18.43 12.17
C ARG A 60 1.66 -18.34 11.27
N ALA A 61 0.94 -17.23 11.27
CA ALA A 61 -0.24 -17.04 10.43
C ALA A 61 0.09 -17.21 8.93
N LEU A 62 1.21 -16.67 8.46
CA LEU A 62 1.66 -16.87 7.09
C LEU A 62 1.91 -18.34 6.74
N ARG A 63 2.50 -19.12 7.66
CA ARG A 63 2.70 -20.56 7.48
C ARG A 63 1.37 -21.32 7.41
N GLU A 64 0.44 -21.02 8.30
CA GLU A 64 -0.90 -21.61 8.31
C GLU A 64 -1.64 -21.32 6.99
N VAL A 65 -1.59 -20.09 6.50
CA VAL A 65 -2.17 -19.70 5.20
C VAL A 65 -1.49 -20.40 4.04
N ALA A 66 -0.14 -20.46 4.01
CA ALA A 66 0.60 -21.15 2.97
C ALA A 66 0.21 -22.64 2.90
N GLU A 67 0.07 -23.28 4.05
CA GLU A 67 -0.34 -24.69 4.10
C GLU A 67 -1.79 -24.89 3.67
N ALA A 68 -2.70 -24.03 4.09
CA ALA A 68 -4.09 -24.07 3.64
C ALA A 68 -4.22 -23.85 2.12
N CYS A 69 -3.41 -22.99 1.52
CA CYS A 69 -3.36 -22.80 0.07
C CYS A 69 -2.89 -24.07 -0.66
N LYS A 70 -1.84 -24.75 -0.15
CA LYS A 70 -1.38 -26.03 -0.69
C LYS A 70 -2.46 -27.11 -0.62
N GLN A 71 -3.13 -27.22 0.53
CA GLN A 71 -4.25 -28.16 0.72
C GLN A 71 -5.42 -27.87 -0.22
N ALA A 72 -5.66 -26.59 -0.56
CA ALA A 72 -6.64 -26.17 -1.56
C ALA A 72 -6.19 -26.40 -3.02
N GLY A 73 -5.05 -27.03 -3.24
CA GLY A 73 -4.54 -27.37 -4.58
C GLY A 73 -3.83 -26.21 -5.30
N MET A 74 -3.44 -25.17 -4.59
CA MET A 74 -2.70 -24.04 -5.15
C MET A 74 -1.20 -24.35 -5.18
N GLU A 75 -0.50 -23.88 -6.20
CA GLU A 75 0.96 -23.87 -6.22
C GLU A 75 1.46 -22.74 -5.32
N VAL A 76 2.23 -23.09 -4.28
CA VAL A 76 2.81 -22.14 -3.34
C VAL A 76 4.32 -22.13 -3.50
N VAL A 77 4.89 -20.95 -3.74
CA VAL A 77 6.33 -20.73 -3.90
C VAL A 77 6.83 -19.63 -2.96
N ASP A 78 8.10 -19.67 -2.64
CA ASP A 78 8.72 -18.58 -1.88
C ASP A 78 9.03 -17.40 -2.80
N TRP A 79 8.74 -16.19 -2.31
CA TRP A 79 9.08 -14.95 -3.00
C TRP A 79 10.45 -14.46 -2.54
N ASP A 80 11.35 -14.24 -3.51
CA ASP A 80 12.65 -13.65 -3.25
C ASP A 80 12.51 -12.12 -3.11
N CYS A 81 12.54 -11.63 -1.87
CA CYS A 81 12.41 -10.21 -1.56
C CYS A 81 13.68 -9.38 -1.87
N GLU A 82 14.85 -10.01 -1.97
CA GLU A 82 16.12 -9.30 -2.20
C GLU A 82 16.14 -8.58 -3.56
N LYS A 83 15.40 -9.10 -4.54
CA LYS A 83 15.27 -8.48 -5.86
C LYS A 83 14.50 -7.16 -5.87
N LEU A 84 13.68 -6.89 -4.86
CA LEU A 84 12.81 -5.71 -4.84
C LEU A 84 13.39 -4.51 -4.09
N ASN A 85 14.41 -4.69 -3.27
CA ASN A 85 15.05 -3.64 -2.46
C ASN A 85 14.03 -2.71 -1.77
N HIS A 86 13.24 -3.26 -0.86
CA HIS A 86 12.16 -2.53 -0.16
C HIS A 86 12.67 -1.30 0.63
N SER A 87 13.91 -1.32 1.12
CA SER A 87 14.51 -0.15 1.77
C SER A 87 14.60 1.04 0.81
N LYS A 88 15.08 0.81 -0.41
CA LYS A 88 15.12 1.85 -1.46
C LYS A 88 13.71 2.27 -1.87
N ALA A 89 12.78 1.32 -1.97
CA ALA A 89 11.38 1.63 -2.29
C ALA A 89 10.73 2.52 -1.23
N TRP A 90 11.05 2.31 0.05
CA TRP A 90 10.60 3.18 1.13
C TRP A 90 11.13 4.61 1.00
N ASP A 91 12.40 4.79 0.66
CA ASP A 91 12.99 6.11 0.44
C ASP A 91 12.33 6.85 -0.72
N ILE A 92 12.06 6.14 -1.83
CA ILE A 92 11.34 6.68 -2.99
C ILE A 92 9.91 7.06 -2.60
N LEU A 93 9.19 6.15 -1.93
CA LEU A 93 7.82 6.39 -1.49
C LEU A 93 7.74 7.64 -0.59
N SER A 94 8.59 7.71 0.43
CA SER A 94 8.61 8.82 1.38
C SER A 94 8.94 10.15 0.69
N ALA A 95 9.87 10.13 -0.28
CA ALA A 95 10.23 11.30 -1.07
C ALA A 95 9.08 11.82 -1.93
N LEU A 96 8.28 10.92 -2.51
CA LEU A 96 7.15 11.28 -3.37
C LEU A 96 5.88 11.60 -2.57
N TYR A 97 5.74 11.01 -1.37
CA TYR A 97 4.59 11.26 -0.50
C TYR A 97 4.62 12.65 0.15
N TRP A 98 5.83 13.15 0.47
CA TRP A 98 6.06 14.48 1.06
C TRP A 98 7.10 15.26 0.25
N PRO A 99 6.75 15.64 -1.00
CA PRO A 99 7.70 16.33 -1.88
C PRO A 99 8.05 17.74 -1.41
N ASP A 100 7.17 18.35 -0.61
CA ASP A 100 7.34 19.64 0.05
C ASP A 100 8.08 19.55 1.42
N GLY A 101 8.56 18.37 1.80
CA GLY A 101 9.14 18.12 3.12
C GLY A 101 8.11 18.13 4.25
N GLY A 102 6.81 17.95 3.95
CA GLY A 102 5.72 17.94 4.92
C GLY A 102 5.25 19.33 5.37
N LYS A 103 5.62 20.39 4.66
CA LYS A 103 5.28 21.77 5.01
C LYS A 103 3.77 22.01 5.09
N GLU A 104 3.02 21.47 4.13
CA GLU A 104 1.55 21.58 4.12
C GLU A 104 0.94 20.97 5.38
N ILE A 105 1.37 19.77 5.76
CA ILE A 105 0.88 19.07 6.96
C ILE A 105 1.27 19.83 8.23
N LEU A 106 2.51 20.33 8.30
CA LEU A 106 2.97 21.11 9.45
C LEU A 106 2.19 22.41 9.62
N ALA A 107 1.84 23.09 8.52
CA ALA A 107 1.00 24.28 8.55
C ALA A 107 -0.41 23.98 9.10
N LEU A 108 -1.01 22.82 8.78
CA LEU A 108 -2.31 22.42 9.34
C LEU A 108 -2.23 22.18 10.87
N PHE A 109 -1.15 21.59 11.37
CA PHE A 109 -0.93 21.46 12.81
C PHE A 109 -0.78 22.83 13.51
N GLU A 110 -0.07 23.75 12.86
CA GLU A 110 0.11 25.10 13.38
C GLU A 110 -1.23 25.87 13.42
N GLU A 111 -2.05 25.76 12.38
CA GLU A 111 -3.37 26.38 12.31
C GLU A 111 -4.34 25.79 13.34
N SER A 112 -4.38 24.47 13.51
CA SER A 112 -5.27 23.80 14.45
C SER A 112 -4.80 23.90 15.92
N GLY A 113 -3.53 24.16 16.15
CA GLY A 113 -2.93 24.11 17.48
C GLY A 113 -2.81 22.70 18.06
N GLU A 114 -2.96 21.65 17.23
CA GLU A 114 -2.83 20.27 17.67
C GLU A 114 -1.36 19.89 17.86
N PRO A 115 -1.04 19.06 18.88
CA PRO A 115 0.32 18.59 19.09
C PRO A 115 0.71 17.55 18.01
N ILE A 116 1.92 17.70 17.46
CA ILE A 116 2.47 16.69 16.54
C ILE A 116 2.75 15.41 17.29
N LEU A 117 2.09 14.31 16.92
CA LEU A 117 2.25 13.00 17.54
C LEU A 117 3.63 12.38 17.20
N PRO A 118 4.16 11.48 18.06
CA PRO A 118 5.50 10.91 17.89
C PRO A 118 5.72 10.26 16.51
N LEU A 119 4.75 9.51 15.99
CA LEU A 119 4.86 8.88 14.67
C LEU A 119 4.93 9.92 13.54
N THR A 120 4.10 10.95 13.58
CA THR A 120 4.12 12.04 12.59
C THR A 120 5.45 12.79 12.63
N LYS A 121 5.95 13.07 13.85
CA LYS A 121 7.26 13.68 14.03
C LYS A 121 8.38 12.82 13.45
N HIS A 122 8.37 11.52 13.73
CA HIS A 122 9.35 10.58 13.17
C HIS A 122 9.34 10.59 11.64
N ILE A 123 8.16 10.56 11.02
CA ILE A 123 8.05 10.56 9.57
C ILE A 123 8.52 11.90 8.96
N LEU A 124 8.05 13.03 9.47
CA LEU A 124 8.30 14.33 8.85
C LEU A 124 9.66 14.95 9.19
N HIS A 125 10.25 14.63 10.33
CA HIS A 125 11.49 15.26 10.82
C HIS A 125 12.70 14.32 10.88
N GLU A 126 12.50 13.01 10.99
CA GLU A 126 13.59 12.06 11.18
C GLU A 126 13.91 11.23 9.92
N GLN A 127 12.98 11.15 8.96
CA GLN A 127 13.19 10.46 7.69
C GLN A 127 14.02 11.33 6.74
N VAL A 128 15.22 10.87 6.38
CA VAL A 128 16.17 11.59 5.50
C VAL A 128 15.59 11.83 4.11
N SER A 129 14.72 10.94 3.65
CA SER A 129 14.03 11.03 2.35
C SER A 129 12.93 12.07 2.30
N VAL A 130 12.41 12.54 3.46
CA VAL A 130 11.39 13.59 3.54
C VAL A 130 12.07 14.96 3.60
N LYS A 131 12.08 15.67 2.49
CA LYS A 131 12.63 17.03 2.38
C LYS A 131 11.96 17.80 1.25
N ASP A 132 12.01 19.11 1.34
CA ASP A 132 11.55 20.00 0.27
C ASP A 132 12.34 19.75 -1.04
N ARG A 133 11.61 19.59 -2.15
CA ARG A 133 12.17 19.28 -3.46
C ARG A 133 11.57 20.17 -4.54
N ASN A 134 12.40 20.59 -5.45
CA ASN A 134 11.93 21.20 -6.69
C ASN A 134 11.46 20.13 -7.70
N PHE A 135 10.80 20.57 -8.78
CA PHE A 135 10.25 19.67 -9.80
C PHE A 135 11.30 18.74 -10.42
N THR A 136 12.51 19.24 -10.70
CA THR A 136 13.59 18.42 -11.28
C THR A 136 14.01 17.29 -10.34
N GLU A 137 14.18 17.58 -9.06
CA GLU A 137 14.52 16.58 -8.03
C GLU A 137 13.40 15.52 -7.85
N ILE A 138 12.12 15.92 -7.98
CA ILE A 138 11.00 14.96 -7.96
C ILE A 138 11.08 14.03 -9.17
N MET A 139 11.31 14.57 -10.36
CA MET A 139 11.45 13.76 -11.59
C MET A 139 12.64 12.80 -11.50
N GLU A 140 13.75 13.19 -10.90
CA GLU A 140 14.88 12.29 -10.66
C GLU A 140 14.53 11.13 -9.71
N VAL A 141 13.71 11.38 -8.71
CA VAL A 141 13.21 10.30 -7.82
C VAL A 141 12.30 9.33 -8.58
N CYS A 142 11.44 9.83 -9.47
CA CYS A 142 10.56 9.00 -10.28
C CYS A 142 11.32 8.09 -11.27
N CYS A 143 12.56 8.45 -11.65
CA CYS A 143 13.38 7.70 -12.61
C CYS A 143 14.31 6.66 -11.94
N ARG A 144 14.28 6.50 -10.62
CA ARG A 144 15.14 5.57 -9.84
C ARG A 144 14.55 4.19 -9.70
#